data_5239547d3a49fff008921f2dd804e086
#
_entry.id   5239547d3a49fff008921f2dd804e086
#
_cell.length_a   1.000
_cell.length_b   1.000
_cell.length_c   1.000
_cell.angle_alpha   90.00
_cell.angle_beta   90.00
_cell.angle_gamma   90.00
#
_symmetry.space_group_name_H-M   'P 1'
#
loop_
_entity.id
_entity.type
_entity.pdbx_description
1 polymer ?
#
loop_
_entity_poly.entity_id
_entity_poly.type
_entity_poly.pdbx_seq_one_letter_code
_entity_poly.pdbx_strand_id
1 'polypeptide(L)'
;MFNSLMNFWKGKDFLSQVIDDFSAMLDHSENIFTMVSRALLENDKPENLKDTVYEVDKTINRLERSIRLRIVEHLTLQPTVDTSMCLCLMSVVKDAERIGDYTKNLFEVIELLEKPIDRATFDTYFNGMNDNILKLFKDTKKAFIQEDDAKAKATYQLESRVVKECDAILINLAASDLSTNEGVCYALIARYFKRIAAHLVNISTSVVLPISQLDYFDEKMAVGYDAPK
;
A
#
# COMPACT_ATOMS: atom_id res chain seq x y z
N MET A 1 -5.19 -42.16 -4.91
CA MET A 1 -4.72 -41.76 -3.58
C MET A 1 -3.42 -40.97 -3.62
N PHE A 2 -2.34 -41.48 -4.26
CA PHE A 2 -1.04 -40.77 -4.34
C PHE A 2 -1.13 -39.43 -5.09
N ASN A 3 -1.86 -39.35 -6.20
CA ASN A 3 -2.09 -38.11 -6.94
C ASN A 3 -2.91 -37.06 -6.18
N SER A 4 -3.84 -37.49 -5.32
CA SER A 4 -4.63 -36.59 -4.45
C SER A 4 -3.77 -35.99 -3.34
N LEU A 5 -2.84 -36.77 -2.76
CA LEU A 5 -1.87 -36.28 -1.79
C LEU A 5 -0.84 -35.31 -2.41
N MET A 6 -0.34 -35.61 -3.61
CA MET A 6 0.57 -34.70 -4.33
C MET A 6 -0.12 -33.39 -4.71
N ASN A 7 -1.40 -33.42 -5.09
CA ASN A 7 -2.15 -32.21 -5.39
C ASN A 7 -2.43 -31.37 -4.14
N PHE A 8 -2.68 -32.01 -3.00
CA PHE A 8 -2.83 -31.34 -1.70
C PHE A 8 -1.51 -30.65 -1.26
N TRP A 9 -0.36 -31.32 -1.46
CA TRP A 9 0.94 -30.74 -1.18
C TRP A 9 1.29 -29.59 -2.12
N LYS A 10 1.01 -29.74 -3.43
CA LYS A 10 1.23 -28.68 -4.42
C LYS A 10 0.39 -27.44 -4.14
N GLY A 11 -0.86 -27.60 -3.66
CA GLY A 11 -1.72 -26.49 -3.30
C GLY A 11 -1.19 -25.67 -2.12
N LYS A 12 -0.68 -26.34 -1.07
CA LYS A 12 -0.08 -25.65 0.08
C LYS A 12 1.22 -24.91 -0.30
N ASP A 13 2.08 -25.52 -1.09
CA ASP A 13 3.30 -24.88 -1.58
C ASP A 13 2.97 -23.68 -2.48
N PHE A 14 1.94 -23.79 -3.30
CA PHE A 14 1.50 -22.70 -4.18
C PHE A 14 1.08 -21.47 -3.38
N LEU A 15 0.13 -21.62 -2.44
CA LEU A 15 -0.41 -20.50 -1.67
C LEU A 15 0.67 -19.84 -0.81
N SER A 16 1.53 -20.64 -0.18
CA SER A 16 2.68 -20.13 0.58
C SER A 16 3.59 -19.26 -0.28
N GLN A 17 3.96 -19.75 -1.47
CA GLN A 17 4.82 -18.99 -2.39
C GLN A 17 4.16 -17.68 -2.88
N VAL A 18 2.86 -17.69 -3.15
CA VAL A 18 2.14 -16.49 -3.56
C VAL A 18 2.07 -15.47 -2.42
N ILE A 19 1.86 -15.92 -1.18
CA ILE A 19 1.87 -15.04 0.01
C ILE A 19 3.27 -14.48 0.26
N ASP A 20 4.32 -15.28 0.07
CA ASP A 20 5.71 -14.83 0.21
C ASP A 20 6.05 -13.77 -0.86
N ASP A 21 5.68 -14.00 -2.12
CA ASP A 21 5.84 -13.03 -3.20
C ASP A 21 5.07 -11.72 -2.92
N PHE A 22 3.84 -11.83 -2.41
CA PHE A 22 3.03 -10.68 -2.02
C PHE A 22 3.64 -9.92 -0.82
N SER A 23 4.13 -10.65 0.18
CA SER A 23 4.87 -10.06 1.31
C SER A 23 6.12 -9.31 0.83
N ALA A 24 6.85 -9.88 -0.14
CA ALA A 24 8.01 -9.23 -0.74
C ALA A 24 7.64 -7.93 -1.48
N MET A 25 6.47 -7.87 -2.15
CA MET A 25 5.97 -6.62 -2.76
C MET A 25 5.80 -5.52 -1.70
N LEU A 26 5.19 -5.85 -0.55
CA LEU A 26 5.00 -4.89 0.55
C LEU A 26 6.34 -4.44 1.15
N ASP A 27 7.30 -5.37 1.32
CA ASP A 27 8.64 -5.05 1.84
C ASP A 27 9.40 -4.13 0.88
N HIS A 28 9.36 -4.40 -0.42
CA HIS A 28 9.95 -3.53 -1.42
C HIS A 28 9.33 -2.13 -1.40
N SER A 29 8.00 -2.04 -1.28
CA SER A 29 7.28 -0.76 -1.22
C SER A 29 7.62 0.02 0.06
N GLU A 30 7.69 -0.63 1.24
CA GLU A 30 8.07 0.01 2.51
C GLU A 30 9.52 0.53 2.46
N ASN A 31 10.43 -0.30 1.94
CA ASN A 31 11.85 0.07 1.84
C ASN A 31 12.06 1.27 0.93
N ILE A 32 11.45 1.26 -0.27
CA ILE A 32 11.61 2.39 -1.19
C ILE A 32 10.89 3.64 -0.67
N PHE A 33 9.73 3.51 -0.03
CA PHE A 33 9.06 4.63 0.64
C PHE A 33 9.96 5.26 1.70
N THR A 34 10.64 4.45 2.50
CA THR A 34 11.58 4.93 3.52
C THR A 34 12.74 5.70 2.91
N MET A 35 13.33 5.19 1.81
CA MET A 35 14.43 5.87 1.11
C MET A 35 13.99 7.20 0.49
N VAL A 36 12.83 7.19 -0.18
CA VAL A 36 12.26 8.41 -0.80
C VAL A 36 11.91 9.45 0.26
N SER A 37 11.32 9.02 1.39
CA SER A 37 10.99 9.92 2.50
C SER A 37 12.23 10.58 3.11
N ARG A 38 13.33 9.84 3.28
CA ARG A 38 14.59 10.42 3.74
C ARG A 38 15.16 11.44 2.75
N ALA A 39 15.15 11.09 1.47
CA ALA A 39 15.61 12.01 0.44
C ALA A 39 14.76 13.29 0.39
N LEU A 40 13.45 13.17 0.62
CA LEU A 40 12.50 14.28 0.62
C LEU A 40 12.65 15.17 1.86
N LEU A 41 12.78 14.56 3.06
CA LEU A 41 12.67 15.27 4.33
C LEU A 41 14.01 15.58 5.01
N GLU A 42 15.03 14.80 4.73
CA GLU A 42 16.35 14.92 5.37
C GLU A 42 17.43 15.36 4.39
N ASN A 43 17.07 15.58 3.11
CA ASN A 43 18.00 15.85 2.01
C ASN A 43 19.09 14.77 1.86
N ASP A 44 18.82 13.56 2.38
CA ASP A 44 19.68 12.38 2.24
C ASP A 44 19.35 11.66 0.94
N LYS A 45 19.83 12.21 -0.19
CA LYS A 45 19.58 11.69 -1.53
C LYS A 45 20.80 10.94 -2.05
N PRO A 46 20.81 9.59 -1.97
CA PRO A 46 21.85 8.78 -2.60
C PRO A 46 21.93 9.05 -4.12
N GLU A 47 23.14 9.03 -4.68
CA GLU A 47 23.37 9.28 -6.13
C GLU A 47 22.56 8.31 -7.02
N ASN A 48 22.39 7.06 -6.58
CA ASN A 48 21.68 6.02 -7.33
C ASN A 48 20.20 5.90 -6.93
N LEU A 49 19.63 6.84 -6.17
CA LEU A 49 18.23 6.75 -5.70
C LEU A 49 17.24 6.59 -6.86
N LYS A 50 17.44 7.35 -7.93
CA LYS A 50 16.58 7.25 -9.13
C LYS A 50 16.56 5.84 -9.69
N ASP A 51 17.73 5.29 -9.99
CA ASP A 51 17.83 3.94 -10.55
C ASP A 51 17.23 2.90 -9.60
N THR A 52 17.47 3.05 -8.29
CA THR A 52 16.92 2.17 -7.26
C THR A 52 15.38 2.21 -7.26
N VAL A 53 14.77 3.40 -7.30
CA VAL A 53 13.31 3.58 -7.34
C VAL A 53 12.72 2.86 -8.55
N TYR A 54 13.27 3.09 -9.75
CA TYR A 54 12.74 2.50 -10.98
C TYR A 54 12.98 0.98 -11.07
N GLU A 55 14.09 0.46 -10.53
CA GLU A 55 14.33 -1.00 -10.49
C GLU A 55 13.42 -1.70 -9.46
N VAL A 56 13.15 -1.07 -8.32
CA VAL A 56 12.17 -1.60 -7.35
C VAL A 56 10.76 -1.60 -7.94
N ASP A 57 10.34 -0.53 -8.61
CA ASP A 57 9.07 -0.46 -9.34
C ASP A 57 8.93 -1.61 -10.36
N LYS A 58 9.94 -1.84 -11.19
CA LYS A 58 9.95 -2.99 -12.12
C LYS A 58 9.88 -4.34 -11.40
N THR A 59 10.47 -4.44 -10.21
CA THR A 59 10.45 -5.67 -9.42
C THR A 59 9.05 -5.93 -8.87
N ILE A 60 8.38 -4.93 -8.31
CA ILE A 60 6.99 -5.00 -7.85
C ILE A 60 6.08 -5.41 -9.01
N ASN A 61 6.22 -4.78 -10.18
CA ASN A 61 5.45 -5.11 -11.39
C ASN A 61 5.68 -6.55 -11.87
N ARG A 62 6.89 -7.10 -11.72
CA ARG A 62 7.17 -8.51 -12.05
C ARG A 62 6.51 -9.46 -11.06
N LEU A 63 6.56 -9.15 -9.77
CA LEU A 63 5.91 -9.94 -8.72
C LEU A 63 4.39 -9.95 -8.91
N GLU A 64 3.76 -8.80 -9.18
CA GLU A 64 2.34 -8.73 -9.48
C GLU A 64 1.94 -9.67 -10.62
N ARG A 65 2.66 -9.61 -11.76
CA ARG A 65 2.38 -10.48 -12.92
C ARG A 65 2.60 -11.95 -12.58
N SER A 66 3.65 -12.27 -11.83
CA SER A 66 3.95 -13.64 -11.40
C SER A 66 2.82 -14.19 -10.52
N ILE A 67 2.38 -13.42 -9.53
CA ILE A 67 1.26 -13.78 -8.63
C ILE A 67 -0.01 -14.04 -9.43
N ARG A 68 -0.37 -13.11 -10.31
CA ARG A 68 -1.58 -13.25 -11.16
C ARG A 68 -1.54 -14.49 -12.05
N LEU A 69 -0.39 -14.75 -12.70
CA LEU A 69 -0.24 -15.92 -13.55
C LEU A 69 -0.39 -17.21 -12.75
N ARG A 70 0.28 -17.31 -11.60
CA ARG A 70 0.21 -18.49 -10.72
C ARG A 70 -1.21 -18.72 -10.19
N ILE A 71 -1.96 -17.67 -9.84
CA ILE A 71 -3.35 -17.79 -9.42
C ILE A 71 -4.22 -18.36 -10.55
N VAL A 72 -4.05 -17.87 -11.77
CA VAL A 72 -4.79 -18.38 -12.95
C VAL A 72 -4.45 -19.85 -13.22
N GLU A 73 -3.18 -20.22 -13.18
CA GLU A 73 -2.73 -21.61 -13.34
C GLU A 73 -3.31 -22.52 -12.26
N HIS A 74 -3.28 -22.08 -10.98
CA HIS A 74 -3.83 -22.85 -9.87
C HIS A 74 -5.34 -23.10 -10.04
N LEU A 75 -6.11 -22.04 -10.30
CA LEU A 75 -7.56 -22.14 -10.48
C LEU A 75 -7.95 -22.93 -11.74
N THR A 76 -7.10 -22.95 -12.77
CA THR A 76 -7.33 -23.78 -13.95
C THR A 76 -7.17 -25.26 -13.65
N LEU A 77 -6.20 -25.62 -12.80
CA LEU A 77 -5.89 -27.00 -12.44
C LEU A 77 -6.75 -27.50 -11.27
N GLN A 78 -7.12 -26.61 -10.36
CA GLN A 78 -7.84 -26.92 -9.11
C GLN A 78 -8.94 -25.87 -8.82
N PRO A 79 -10.00 -25.81 -9.62
CA PRO A 79 -10.95 -24.70 -9.64
C PRO A 79 -11.76 -24.52 -8.34
N THR A 80 -11.75 -25.50 -7.44
CA THR A 80 -12.49 -25.46 -6.17
C THR A 80 -11.58 -25.30 -4.94
N VAL A 81 -10.26 -25.30 -5.13
CA VAL A 81 -9.30 -25.22 -4.05
C VAL A 81 -8.84 -23.78 -3.91
N ASP A 82 -8.88 -23.25 -2.69
CA ASP A 82 -8.40 -21.91 -2.32
C ASP A 82 -9.02 -20.75 -3.16
N THR A 83 -10.16 -20.97 -3.80
CA THR A 83 -10.78 -20.00 -4.73
C THR A 83 -10.99 -18.63 -4.06
N SER A 84 -11.52 -18.60 -2.83
CA SER A 84 -11.76 -17.34 -2.11
C SER A 84 -10.46 -16.57 -1.85
N MET A 85 -9.42 -17.26 -1.41
CA MET A 85 -8.10 -16.64 -1.17
C MET A 85 -7.46 -16.18 -2.48
N CYS A 86 -7.54 -16.98 -3.55
CA CYS A 86 -7.06 -16.62 -4.88
C CYS A 86 -7.72 -15.35 -5.41
N LEU A 87 -9.03 -15.21 -5.26
CA LEU A 87 -9.77 -14.02 -5.70
C LEU A 87 -9.45 -12.81 -4.83
N CYS A 88 -9.29 -13.00 -3.52
CA CYS A 88 -8.83 -11.95 -2.62
C CYS A 88 -7.44 -11.46 -3.01
N LEU A 89 -6.46 -12.36 -3.18
CA LEU A 89 -5.11 -12.04 -3.63
C LEU A 89 -5.09 -11.36 -5.00
N MET A 90 -5.93 -11.80 -5.95
CA MET A 90 -6.07 -11.18 -7.27
C MET A 90 -6.52 -9.71 -7.17
N SER A 91 -7.37 -9.38 -6.19
CA SER A 91 -7.81 -8.01 -5.92
C SER A 91 -6.68 -7.19 -5.31
N VAL A 92 -6.11 -7.64 -4.17
CA VAL A 92 -5.18 -6.83 -3.37
C VAL A 92 -3.78 -6.72 -3.95
N VAL A 93 -3.38 -7.61 -4.87
CA VAL A 93 -2.08 -7.52 -5.52
C VAL A 93 -1.92 -6.21 -6.32
N LYS A 94 -3.01 -5.71 -6.87
CA LYS A 94 -3.05 -4.41 -7.54
C LYS A 94 -2.82 -3.26 -6.55
N ASP A 95 -3.38 -3.37 -5.32
CA ASP A 95 -3.16 -2.36 -4.30
C ASP A 95 -1.67 -2.29 -3.91
N ALA A 96 -1.00 -3.43 -3.79
CA ALA A 96 0.44 -3.47 -3.52
C ALA A 96 1.27 -2.84 -4.64
N GLU A 97 0.92 -3.05 -5.91
CA GLU A 97 1.56 -2.39 -7.06
C GLU A 97 1.33 -0.87 -7.03
N ARG A 98 0.09 -0.43 -6.75
CA ARG A 98 -0.24 1.00 -6.64
C ARG A 98 0.54 1.74 -5.55
N ILE A 99 0.84 1.08 -4.44
CA ILE A 99 1.70 1.65 -3.40
C ILE A 99 3.11 1.93 -3.96
N GLY A 100 3.67 1.00 -4.74
CA GLY A 100 4.93 1.19 -5.44
C GLY A 100 4.89 2.38 -6.41
N ASP A 101 3.87 2.43 -7.26
CA ASP A 101 3.64 3.53 -8.20
C ASP A 101 3.59 4.91 -7.49
N TYR A 102 2.80 5.03 -6.41
CA TYR A 102 2.71 6.31 -5.69
C TYR A 102 4.00 6.66 -4.95
N THR A 103 4.77 5.68 -4.55
CA THR A 103 6.11 5.93 -3.96
C THR A 103 7.09 6.44 -5.01
N LYS A 104 7.06 5.89 -6.24
CA LYS A 104 7.81 6.42 -7.37
C LYS A 104 7.39 7.87 -7.69
N ASN A 105 6.08 8.15 -7.69
CA ASN A 105 5.59 9.50 -7.91
C ASN A 105 6.05 10.49 -6.81
N LEU A 106 6.18 10.04 -5.55
CA LEU A 106 6.80 10.86 -4.49
C LEU A 106 8.27 11.17 -4.79
N PHE A 107 9.02 10.22 -5.34
CA PHE A 107 10.38 10.49 -5.80
C PHE A 107 10.39 11.54 -6.92
N GLU A 108 9.47 11.47 -7.87
CA GLU A 108 9.37 12.44 -8.97
C GLU A 108 9.06 13.87 -8.46
N VAL A 109 8.35 14.00 -7.33
CA VAL A 109 8.17 15.32 -6.69
C VAL A 109 9.50 15.92 -6.21
N ILE A 110 10.45 15.08 -5.75
CA ILE A 110 11.79 15.57 -5.37
C ILE A 110 12.51 16.22 -6.57
N GLU A 111 12.28 15.68 -7.77
CA GLU A 111 12.87 16.23 -9.00
C GLU A 111 12.14 17.51 -9.49
N LEU A 112 10.91 17.75 -9.05
CA LEU A 112 10.15 18.98 -9.37
C LEU A 112 10.48 20.14 -8.42
N LEU A 113 10.99 19.86 -7.22
CA LEU A 113 11.32 20.89 -6.25
C LEU A 113 12.48 21.77 -6.75
N GLU A 114 12.27 23.08 -6.82
CA GLU A 114 13.31 24.05 -7.14
C GLU A 114 14.34 24.19 -6.00
N LYS A 115 13.93 23.91 -4.79
CA LYS A 115 14.76 23.95 -3.57
C LYS A 115 14.46 22.74 -2.69
N PRO A 116 15.43 22.27 -1.89
CA PRO A 116 15.16 21.30 -0.85
C PRO A 116 14.04 21.77 0.08
N ILE A 117 13.25 20.83 0.58
CA ILE A 117 12.18 21.13 1.54
C ILE A 117 12.77 21.77 2.79
N ASP A 118 12.25 22.92 3.19
CA ASP A 118 12.46 23.44 4.54
C ASP A 118 11.66 22.61 5.54
N ARG A 119 12.35 21.85 6.38
CA ARG A 119 11.75 20.93 7.33
C ARG A 119 10.78 21.60 8.28
N ALA A 120 11.09 22.81 8.77
CA ALA A 120 10.23 23.53 9.70
C ALA A 120 8.89 23.91 9.03
N THR A 121 8.95 24.43 7.81
CA THR A 121 7.77 24.73 7.00
C THR A 121 6.98 23.48 6.70
N PHE A 122 7.64 22.40 6.27
CA PHE A 122 6.98 21.12 5.97
C PHE A 122 6.23 20.58 7.20
N ASP A 123 6.85 20.58 8.36
CA ASP A 123 6.25 20.05 9.59
C ASP A 123 5.04 20.89 10.07
N THR A 124 4.87 22.14 9.62
CA THR A 124 3.65 22.90 9.89
C THR A 124 2.41 22.31 9.20
N TYR A 125 2.59 21.64 8.06
CA TYR A 125 1.53 21.01 7.28
C TYR A 125 1.43 19.50 7.54
N PHE A 126 2.56 18.80 7.64
CA PHE A 126 2.64 17.32 7.59
C PHE A 126 3.12 16.68 8.89
N ASN A 127 3.00 17.35 10.03
CA ASN A 127 3.55 16.88 11.29
C ASN A 127 3.17 15.42 11.60
N GLY A 128 4.17 14.54 11.70
CA GLY A 128 4.00 13.12 11.99
C GLY A 128 3.37 12.27 10.87
N MET A 129 3.02 12.86 9.72
CA MET A 129 2.35 12.15 8.62
C MET A 129 3.20 11.01 8.07
N ASN A 130 4.50 11.24 7.87
CA ASN A 130 5.42 10.22 7.39
C ASN A 130 5.46 9.00 8.32
N ASP A 131 5.52 9.21 9.63
CA ASP A 131 5.52 8.15 10.63
C ASP A 131 4.21 7.37 10.64
N ASN A 132 3.08 8.06 10.43
CA ASN A 132 1.77 7.43 10.29
C ASN A 132 1.73 6.50 9.06
N ILE A 133 2.28 6.91 7.92
CA ILE A 133 2.37 6.05 6.72
C ILE A 133 3.28 4.83 6.99
N LEU A 134 4.45 5.02 7.59
CA LEU A 134 5.34 3.91 7.96
C LEU A 134 4.68 2.94 8.95
N LYS A 135 3.88 3.46 9.88
CA LYS A 135 3.09 2.63 10.79
C LYS A 135 2.02 1.84 10.04
N LEU A 136 1.34 2.44 9.06
CA LEU A 136 0.37 1.75 8.21
C LEU A 136 1.02 0.59 7.46
N PHE A 137 2.21 0.75 6.86
CA PHE A 137 2.93 -0.35 6.22
C PHE A 137 3.11 -1.55 7.16
N LYS A 138 3.66 -1.30 8.36
CA LYS A 138 3.94 -2.35 9.35
C LYS A 138 2.67 -3.05 9.84
N ASP A 139 1.63 -2.28 10.13
CA ASP A 139 0.38 -2.82 10.68
C ASP A 139 -0.42 -3.54 9.59
N THR A 140 -0.43 -3.06 8.34
CA THR A 140 -1.03 -3.73 7.18
C THR A 140 -0.41 -5.10 6.93
N LYS A 141 0.93 -5.18 6.88
CA LYS A 141 1.62 -6.45 6.69
C LYS A 141 1.28 -7.45 7.80
N LYS A 142 1.26 -6.99 9.06
CA LYS A 142 0.90 -7.84 10.20
C LYS A 142 -0.56 -8.28 10.13
N ALA A 143 -1.49 -7.37 9.83
CA ALA A 143 -2.90 -7.69 9.70
C ALA A 143 -3.13 -8.75 8.62
N PHE A 144 -2.50 -8.59 7.46
CA PHE A 144 -2.67 -9.49 6.33
C PHE A 144 -2.07 -10.89 6.59
N ILE A 145 -0.80 -10.97 7.05
CA ILE A 145 -0.12 -12.26 7.26
C ILE A 145 -0.69 -13.04 8.44
N GLN A 146 -1.15 -12.34 9.50
CA GLN A 146 -1.65 -12.96 10.73
C GLN A 146 -3.18 -13.10 10.75
N GLU A 147 -3.88 -12.65 9.69
CA GLU A 147 -5.34 -12.58 9.62
C GLU A 147 -5.95 -11.88 10.86
N ASP A 148 -5.33 -10.76 11.30
CA ASP A 148 -5.65 -10.09 12.56
C ASP A 148 -6.70 -8.99 12.36
N ASP A 149 -7.96 -9.34 12.67
CA ASP A 149 -9.11 -8.43 12.59
C ASP A 149 -8.93 -7.14 13.41
N ALA A 150 -8.31 -7.24 14.59
CA ALA A 150 -8.13 -6.07 15.45
C ALA A 150 -7.12 -5.09 14.83
N LYS A 151 -6.06 -5.62 14.23
CA LYS A 151 -5.09 -4.81 13.48
C LYS A 151 -5.69 -4.19 12.22
N ALA A 152 -6.49 -4.96 11.46
CA ALA A 152 -7.18 -4.45 10.29
C ALA A 152 -8.08 -3.25 10.64
N LYS A 153 -8.83 -3.33 11.74
CA LYS A 153 -9.64 -2.21 12.25
C LYS A 153 -8.79 -1.02 12.72
N ALA A 154 -7.65 -1.29 13.36
CA ALA A 154 -6.74 -0.24 13.81
C ALA A 154 -6.06 0.49 12.63
N THR A 155 -5.70 -0.23 11.55
CA THR A 155 -5.17 0.38 10.31
C THR A 155 -6.21 1.28 9.66
N TYR A 156 -7.47 0.86 9.57
CA TYR A 156 -8.55 1.70 9.07
C TYR A 156 -8.73 2.99 9.87
N GLN A 157 -8.70 2.91 11.22
CA GLN A 157 -8.81 4.09 12.06
C GLN A 157 -7.63 5.07 11.87
N LEU A 158 -6.43 4.56 11.68
CA LEU A 158 -5.25 5.38 11.40
C LEU A 158 -5.36 6.04 10.02
N GLU A 159 -5.74 5.26 8.99
CA GLU A 159 -5.94 5.77 7.63
C GLU A 159 -7.00 6.87 7.58
N SER A 160 -8.15 6.68 8.23
CA SER A 160 -9.23 7.68 8.28
C SER A 160 -8.75 9.03 8.85
N ARG A 161 -7.79 9.01 9.80
CA ARG A 161 -7.14 10.24 10.29
C ARG A 161 -6.21 10.82 9.24
N VAL A 162 -5.33 10.00 8.64
CA VAL A 162 -4.41 10.42 7.58
C VAL A 162 -5.17 11.07 6.41
N VAL A 163 -6.28 10.48 5.99
CA VAL A 163 -7.12 11.03 4.91
C VAL A 163 -7.64 12.41 5.25
N LYS A 164 -8.21 12.59 6.46
CA LYS A 164 -8.73 13.89 6.92
C LYS A 164 -7.63 14.95 7.03
N GLU A 165 -6.47 14.54 7.53
CA GLU A 165 -5.30 15.42 7.62
C GLU A 165 -4.81 15.83 6.23
N CYS A 166 -4.73 14.91 5.26
CA CYS A 166 -4.37 15.23 3.88
C CYS A 166 -5.37 16.21 3.23
N ASP A 167 -6.66 16.04 3.48
CA ASP A 167 -7.69 16.97 2.95
C ASP A 167 -7.56 18.36 3.59
N ALA A 168 -7.27 18.44 4.91
CA ALA A 168 -7.01 19.70 5.58
C ALA A 168 -5.73 20.38 5.09
N ILE A 169 -4.68 19.61 4.79
CA ILE A 169 -3.43 20.12 4.19
C ILE A 169 -3.74 20.83 2.88
N LEU A 170 -4.52 20.23 1.98
CA LEU A 170 -4.85 20.86 0.69
C LEU A 170 -5.59 22.19 0.86
N ILE A 171 -6.51 22.28 1.83
CA ILE A 171 -7.22 23.55 2.15
C ILE A 171 -6.22 24.60 2.63
N ASN A 172 -5.33 24.24 3.54
CA ASN A 172 -4.33 25.16 4.10
C ASN A 172 -3.31 25.62 3.05
N LEU A 173 -2.88 24.72 2.15
CA LEU A 173 -1.98 25.07 1.04
C LEU A 173 -2.63 26.06 0.07
N ALA A 174 -3.92 25.89 -0.24
CA ALA A 174 -4.65 26.80 -1.13
C ALA A 174 -4.77 28.22 -0.57
N ALA A 175 -4.63 28.38 0.75
CA ALA A 175 -4.67 29.69 1.44
C ALA A 175 -3.27 30.16 1.91
N SER A 176 -2.19 29.49 1.50
CA SER A 176 -0.82 29.77 1.93
C SER A 176 -0.12 30.80 1.05
N ASP A 177 0.93 31.43 1.58
CA ASP A 177 1.85 32.31 0.85
C ASP A 177 3.08 31.54 0.29
N LEU A 178 3.03 30.22 0.22
CA LEU A 178 4.09 29.40 -0.37
C LEU A 178 4.27 29.74 -1.85
N SER A 179 5.50 29.57 -2.36
CA SER A 179 5.70 29.68 -3.81
C SER A 179 4.82 28.67 -4.56
N THR A 180 4.51 28.97 -5.81
CA THR A 180 3.73 28.05 -6.66
C THR A 180 4.37 26.65 -6.73
N ASN A 181 5.70 26.60 -6.81
CA ASN A 181 6.43 25.32 -6.86
C ASN A 181 6.26 24.54 -5.56
N GLU A 182 6.48 25.14 -4.40
CA GLU A 182 6.30 24.48 -3.09
C GLU A 182 4.85 24.06 -2.87
N GLY A 183 3.88 24.95 -3.15
CA GLY A 183 2.47 24.63 -3.00
C GLY A 183 2.01 23.46 -3.85
N VAL A 184 2.45 23.39 -5.12
CA VAL A 184 2.16 22.26 -6.02
C VAL A 184 2.83 20.98 -5.53
N CYS A 185 4.12 21.03 -5.16
CA CYS A 185 4.85 19.85 -4.67
C CYS A 185 4.24 19.33 -3.37
N TYR A 186 3.89 20.18 -2.41
CA TYR A 186 3.24 19.78 -1.15
C TYR A 186 1.85 19.19 -1.41
N ALA A 187 1.07 19.75 -2.33
CA ALA A 187 -0.22 19.18 -2.70
C ALA A 187 -0.09 17.78 -3.31
N LEU A 188 0.92 17.54 -4.15
CA LEU A 188 1.23 16.22 -4.70
C LEU A 188 1.65 15.25 -3.60
N ILE A 189 2.50 15.65 -2.65
CA ILE A 189 2.92 14.83 -1.51
C ILE A 189 1.68 14.42 -0.69
N ALA A 190 0.82 15.35 -0.31
CA ALA A 190 -0.41 15.06 0.42
C ALA A 190 -1.30 14.08 -0.34
N ARG A 191 -1.43 14.27 -1.65
CA ARG A 191 -2.20 13.37 -2.51
C ARG A 191 -1.63 11.95 -2.53
N TYR A 192 -0.32 11.80 -2.67
CA TYR A 192 0.32 10.49 -2.72
C TYR A 192 0.32 9.79 -1.36
N PHE A 193 0.53 10.51 -0.26
CA PHE A 193 0.36 9.96 1.09
C PHE A 193 -1.05 9.41 1.31
N LYS A 194 -2.08 10.19 0.95
CA LYS A 194 -3.48 9.76 1.01
C LYS A 194 -3.73 8.48 0.21
N ARG A 195 -3.15 8.37 -1.01
CA ARG A 195 -3.33 7.19 -1.87
C ARG A 195 -2.60 5.97 -1.34
N ILE A 196 -1.36 6.12 -0.86
CA ILE A 196 -0.61 5.03 -0.23
C ILE A 196 -1.39 4.50 0.98
N ALA A 197 -1.89 5.38 1.85
CA ALA A 197 -2.68 5.00 3.01
C ALA A 197 -3.94 4.21 2.63
N ALA A 198 -4.70 4.66 1.64
CA ALA A 198 -5.91 4.00 1.16
C ALA A 198 -5.61 2.58 0.62
N HIS A 199 -4.57 2.40 -0.20
CA HIS A 199 -4.20 1.08 -0.70
C HIS A 199 -3.68 0.14 0.40
N LEU A 200 -2.95 0.66 1.39
CA LEU A 200 -2.54 -0.13 2.56
C LEU A 200 -3.76 -0.63 3.34
N VAL A 201 -4.78 0.20 3.51
CA VAL A 201 -6.01 -0.20 4.22
C VAL A 201 -6.82 -1.21 3.41
N ASN A 202 -6.95 -1.08 2.10
CA ASN A 202 -7.59 -2.09 1.26
C ASN A 202 -6.96 -3.48 1.48
N ILE A 203 -5.63 -3.55 1.51
CA ILE A 203 -4.92 -4.79 1.80
C ILE A 203 -5.23 -5.30 3.22
N SER A 204 -5.13 -4.43 4.24
CA SER A 204 -5.32 -4.86 5.63
C SER A 204 -6.76 -5.29 5.94
N THR A 205 -7.75 -4.67 5.32
CA THR A 205 -9.18 -4.98 5.55
C THR A 205 -9.67 -6.15 4.72
N SER A 206 -8.93 -6.57 3.70
CA SER A 206 -9.29 -7.73 2.87
C SER A 206 -9.39 -9.04 3.66
N VAL A 207 -8.72 -9.14 4.81
CA VAL A 207 -8.78 -10.32 5.69
C VAL A 207 -10.06 -10.40 6.51
N VAL A 208 -10.79 -9.28 6.67
CA VAL A 208 -12.04 -9.22 7.45
C VAL A 208 -13.27 -9.03 6.61
N LEU A 209 -13.12 -8.80 5.31
CA LEU A 209 -14.22 -8.55 4.39
C LEU A 209 -14.51 -9.78 3.53
N PRO A 210 -15.78 -10.09 3.26
CA PRO A 210 -16.12 -11.03 2.19
C PRO A 210 -15.68 -10.44 0.84
N ILE A 211 -15.38 -11.30 -0.14
CA ILE A 211 -14.90 -10.91 -1.47
C ILE A 211 -15.79 -9.86 -2.14
N SER A 212 -17.10 -9.94 -1.97
CA SER A 212 -18.06 -8.99 -2.53
C SER A 212 -18.02 -7.60 -1.91
N GLN A 213 -17.26 -7.40 -0.83
CA GLN A 213 -17.15 -6.15 -0.08
C GLN A 213 -15.70 -5.67 0.04
N LEU A 214 -14.78 -6.26 -0.71
CA LEU A 214 -13.40 -5.75 -0.78
C LEU A 214 -13.44 -4.28 -1.22
N ASP A 215 -12.58 -3.45 -0.64
CA ASP A 215 -12.45 -2.00 -0.85
C ASP A 215 -13.62 -1.14 -0.29
N TYR A 216 -14.65 -1.74 0.33
CA TYR A 216 -15.83 -1.04 0.87
C TYR A 216 -15.94 -1.11 2.41
N PHE A 217 -14.80 -1.11 3.10
CA PHE A 217 -14.80 -1.21 4.57
C PHE A 217 -15.42 0.01 5.25
N ASP A 218 -15.25 1.19 4.69
CA ASP A 218 -15.83 2.45 5.16
C ASP A 218 -17.36 2.44 5.08
N GLU A 219 -17.95 1.91 4.02
CA GLU A 219 -19.40 1.76 3.87
C GLU A 219 -19.98 0.81 4.93
N LYS A 220 -19.27 -0.31 5.21
CA LYS A 220 -19.67 -1.26 6.25
C LYS A 220 -19.67 -0.62 7.64
N MET A 221 -18.67 0.21 7.96
CA MET A 221 -18.58 0.89 9.24
C MET A 221 -19.64 1.99 9.38
N ALA A 222 -20.04 2.66 8.28
CA ALA A 222 -21.06 3.70 8.27
C ALA A 222 -22.48 3.15 8.48
N VAL A 223 -22.77 1.92 8.01
CA VAL A 223 -24.14 1.33 8.00
C VAL A 223 -24.39 0.40 9.18
N GLY A 224 -23.39 0.11 10.04
CA GLY A 224 -23.57 -0.82 11.16
C GLY A 224 -23.98 -2.24 10.70
N TYR A 225 -23.39 -2.70 9.60
CA TYR A 225 -23.79 -3.94 8.92
C TYR A 225 -23.51 -5.17 9.78
N ASP A 226 -24.57 -5.75 10.34
CA ASP A 226 -24.57 -7.13 10.85
C ASP A 226 -24.47 -8.08 9.64
N ALA A 227 -23.38 -8.84 9.55
CA ALA A 227 -23.23 -9.85 8.51
C ALA A 227 -24.39 -10.82 8.55
N PRO A 228 -25.01 -11.19 7.43
CA PRO A 228 -25.95 -12.29 7.41
C PRO A 228 -25.23 -13.56 7.90
N LYS A 229 -25.87 -14.26 8.86
CA LYS A 229 -25.39 -15.52 9.46
C LYS A 229 -25.35 -16.63 8.42
#